data_d1a89a05caa5c1ea2c9b7b965a1098df
#
_entry.id   d1a89a05caa5c1ea2c9b7b965a1098df
#
_cell.length_a   1.000
_cell.length_b   1.000
_cell.length_c   1.000
_cell.angle_alpha   90.00
_cell.angle_beta   90.00
_cell.angle_gamma   90.00
#
_symmetry.space_group_name_H-M   'P 1'
#
loop_
_entity.id
_entity.type
_entity.pdbx_description
1 polymer ?
#
loop_
_entity_poly.entity_id
_entity_poly.type
_entity_poly.pdbx_seq_one_letter_code
_entity_poly.pdbx_strand_id
1 'polypeptide(L)'
;MFRGCPFVNAVAEIKEASHPANKVAFAFKEQRRLWFRDLLVRLKVKDPDTLALQLQILADGAIAAALVRGDPKVAVTAGEAARTLLQAAGVELPRPKRARP
;
A
#
# COMPACT_ATOMS: atom_id res chain seq x y z
N MET A 1 -9.50 -17.12 -8.11
CA MET A 1 -9.45 -16.97 -6.65
C MET A 1 -8.35 -16.01 -6.24
N PHE A 2 -8.66 -15.05 -5.38
CA PHE A 2 -7.68 -14.11 -4.86
C PHE A 2 -6.71 -14.81 -3.91
N ARG A 3 -5.39 -14.68 -4.14
CA ARG A 3 -4.34 -15.33 -3.35
C ARG A 3 -3.38 -14.35 -2.67
N GLY A 4 -3.67 -13.04 -2.74
CA GLY A 4 -2.81 -12.02 -2.18
C GLY A 4 -1.63 -11.69 -3.09
N CYS A 5 -0.55 -11.18 -2.50
CA CYS A 5 0.64 -10.77 -3.22
C CYS A 5 1.61 -11.94 -3.40
N PRO A 6 1.95 -12.32 -4.64
CA PRO A 6 2.85 -13.47 -4.87
C PRO A 6 4.25 -13.26 -4.26
N PHE A 7 4.73 -12.03 -4.20
CA PHE A 7 6.04 -11.75 -3.60
C PHE A 7 6.02 -11.98 -2.08
N VAL A 8 4.98 -11.52 -1.39
CA VAL A 8 4.82 -11.72 0.05
C VAL A 8 4.61 -13.21 0.35
N ASN A 9 3.79 -13.89 -0.44
CA ASN A 9 3.52 -15.30 -0.26
C ASN A 9 4.80 -16.13 -0.42
N ALA A 10 5.63 -15.81 -1.41
CA ALA A 10 6.90 -16.48 -1.61
C ALA A 10 7.84 -16.28 -0.42
N VAL A 11 7.95 -15.07 0.10
CA VAL A 11 8.77 -14.77 1.29
C VAL A 11 8.27 -15.53 2.50
N ALA A 12 6.95 -15.63 2.68
CA ALA A 12 6.36 -16.34 3.82
C ALA A 12 6.62 -17.85 3.76
N GLU A 13 6.65 -18.43 2.55
CA GLU A 13 6.93 -19.85 2.38
C GLU A 13 8.42 -20.17 2.46
N ILE A 14 9.28 -19.27 2.01
CA ILE A 14 10.73 -19.43 2.00
C ILE A 14 11.28 -18.86 3.30
N LYS A 15 11.63 -19.72 4.23
CA LYS A 15 12.06 -19.31 5.58
C LYS A 15 13.52 -18.87 5.68
N GLU A 16 14.25 -18.88 4.58
CA GLU A 16 15.66 -18.44 4.55
C GLU A 16 15.74 -16.95 4.19
N ALA A 17 16.19 -16.12 5.12
CA ALA A 17 16.33 -14.68 4.93
C ALA A 17 17.26 -14.30 3.77
N SER A 18 18.27 -15.13 3.49
CA SER A 18 19.25 -14.91 2.42
C SER A 18 18.81 -15.44 1.05
N HIS A 19 17.64 -16.06 0.96
CA HIS A 19 17.15 -16.61 -0.30
C HIS A 19 16.99 -15.51 -1.35
N PRO A 20 17.40 -15.73 -2.62
CA PRO A 20 17.26 -14.72 -3.67
C PRO A 20 15.85 -14.16 -3.85
N ALA A 21 14.82 -14.96 -3.59
CA ALA A 21 13.43 -14.51 -3.67
C ALA A 21 13.15 -13.37 -2.69
N ASN A 22 13.78 -13.34 -1.52
CA ASN A 22 13.63 -12.25 -0.55
C ASN A 22 14.19 -10.94 -1.10
N LYS A 23 15.29 -11.00 -1.82
CA LYS A 23 15.89 -9.82 -2.46
C LYS A 23 14.97 -9.28 -3.56
N VAL A 24 14.38 -10.16 -4.35
CA VAL A 24 13.43 -9.77 -5.41
C VAL A 24 12.19 -9.12 -4.79
N ALA A 25 11.64 -9.72 -3.74
CA ALA A 25 10.48 -9.18 -3.04
C ALA A 25 10.77 -7.81 -2.42
N PHE A 26 11.94 -7.67 -1.79
CA PHE A 26 12.36 -6.38 -1.22
C PHE A 26 12.49 -5.32 -2.32
N ALA A 27 13.16 -5.65 -3.42
CA ALA A 27 13.37 -4.71 -4.53
C ALA A 27 12.02 -4.26 -5.13
N PHE A 28 11.05 -5.17 -5.29
CA PHE A 28 9.72 -4.86 -5.78
C PHE A 28 9.00 -3.89 -4.84
N LYS A 29 9.02 -4.17 -3.55
CA LYS A 29 8.38 -3.32 -2.54
C LYS A 29 9.05 -1.95 -2.47
N GLU A 30 10.38 -1.91 -2.55
CA GLU A 30 11.13 -0.66 -2.54
C GLU A 30 10.82 0.20 -3.77
N GLN A 31 10.68 -0.41 -4.92
CA GLN A 31 10.28 0.30 -6.14
C GLN A 31 8.89 0.93 -6.00
N ARG A 32 7.95 0.21 -5.37
CA ARG A 32 6.61 0.73 -5.10
C ARG A 32 6.67 1.91 -4.12
N ARG A 33 7.48 1.78 -3.07
CA ARG A 33 7.65 2.84 -2.08
C ARG A 33 8.18 4.11 -2.75
N LEU A 34 9.20 3.98 -3.59
CA LEU A 34 9.79 5.11 -4.31
C LEU A 34 8.80 5.74 -5.28
N TRP A 35 7.94 4.96 -5.89
CA TRP A 35 6.89 5.48 -6.75
C TRP A 35 5.91 6.37 -5.97
N PHE A 36 5.45 5.90 -4.81
CA PHE A 36 4.63 6.73 -3.92
C PHE A 36 5.38 7.99 -3.48
N ARG A 37 6.65 7.84 -3.12
CA ARG A 37 7.47 8.97 -2.68
C ARG A 37 7.55 10.05 -3.76
N ASP A 38 7.78 9.66 -4.99
CA ASP A 38 7.89 10.61 -6.11
C ASP A 38 6.60 11.40 -6.30
N LEU A 39 5.45 10.76 -6.18
CA LEU A 39 4.16 11.44 -6.24
C LEU A 39 4.00 12.44 -5.09
N LEU A 40 4.40 12.06 -3.90
CA LEU A 40 4.28 12.90 -2.71
C LEU A 40 5.22 14.10 -2.78
N VAL A 41 6.41 13.93 -3.34
CA VAL A 41 7.33 15.04 -3.60
C VAL A 41 6.69 16.06 -4.54
N ARG A 42 6.02 15.59 -5.59
CA ARG A 42 5.29 16.48 -6.53
C ARG A 42 4.16 17.23 -5.84
N LEU A 43 3.54 16.61 -4.84
CA LEU A 43 2.47 17.22 -4.06
C LEU A 43 3.01 18.10 -2.92
N LYS A 44 4.32 18.24 -2.82
CA LYS A 44 5.00 19.08 -1.81
C LYS A 44 4.72 18.65 -0.38
N VAL A 45 4.56 17.36 -0.16
CA VAL A 45 4.41 16.80 1.19
C VAL A 45 5.72 16.96 1.95
N LYS A 46 5.61 17.35 3.21
CA LYS A 46 6.75 17.72 4.04
C LYS A 46 7.69 16.56 4.36
N ASP A 47 7.13 15.37 4.60
CA ASP A 47 7.89 14.15 4.86
C ASP A 47 7.41 13.04 3.93
N PRO A 48 7.84 13.08 2.65
CA PRO A 48 7.34 12.13 1.67
C PRO A 48 7.80 10.70 1.92
N ASP A 49 8.97 10.50 2.51
CA ASP A 49 9.48 9.14 2.77
C ASP A 49 8.62 8.39 3.78
N THR A 50 8.31 9.03 4.90
CA THR A 50 7.46 8.42 5.92
C THR A 50 6.06 8.13 5.39
N LEU A 51 5.46 9.10 4.71
CA LEU A 51 4.11 8.93 4.19
C LEU A 51 4.07 7.86 3.09
N ALA A 52 5.09 7.79 2.23
CA ALA A 52 5.18 6.75 1.22
C ALA A 52 5.20 5.35 1.84
N LEU A 53 5.97 5.16 2.90
CA LEU A 53 6.01 3.90 3.62
C LEU A 53 4.68 3.57 4.28
N GLN A 54 4.03 4.56 4.90
CA GLN A 54 2.71 4.39 5.50
C GLN A 54 1.67 3.96 4.46
N LEU A 55 1.67 4.58 3.29
CA LEU A 55 0.74 4.23 2.22
C LEU A 55 1.03 2.82 1.68
N GLN A 56 2.28 2.44 1.58
CA GLN A 56 2.65 1.10 1.16
C GLN A 56 2.21 0.04 2.16
N ILE A 57 2.45 0.27 3.46
CA ILE A 57 1.99 -0.64 4.52
C ILE A 57 0.48 -0.79 4.46
N LEU A 58 -0.23 0.31 4.25
CA LEU A 58 -1.69 0.30 4.16
C LEU A 58 -2.17 -0.51 2.95
N ALA A 59 -1.53 -0.34 1.79
CA ALA A 59 -1.85 -1.12 0.60
C ALA A 59 -1.57 -2.61 0.79
N ASP A 60 -0.42 -2.94 1.38
CA ASP A 60 -0.05 -4.33 1.67
C ASP A 60 -1.02 -4.96 2.67
N GLY A 61 -1.40 -4.21 3.71
CA GLY A 61 -2.39 -4.64 4.69
C GLY A 61 -3.77 -4.85 4.08
N ALA A 62 -4.16 -4.00 3.15
CA ALA A 62 -5.44 -4.14 2.44
C ALA A 62 -5.48 -5.43 1.61
N ILE A 63 -4.38 -5.74 0.92
CA ILE A 63 -4.28 -6.97 0.13
C ILE A 63 -4.39 -8.21 1.05
N ALA A 64 -3.63 -8.21 2.16
CA ALA A 64 -3.67 -9.31 3.12
C ALA A 64 -5.05 -9.46 3.76
N ALA A 65 -5.66 -8.35 4.15
CA ALA A 65 -6.98 -8.35 4.77
C ALA A 65 -8.07 -8.84 3.79
N ALA A 66 -7.97 -8.45 2.52
CA ALA A 66 -8.88 -8.92 1.50
C ALA A 66 -8.77 -10.43 1.30
N LEU A 67 -7.54 -10.96 1.36
CA LEU A 67 -7.30 -12.40 1.24
C LEU A 67 -7.95 -13.16 2.40
N VAL A 68 -7.75 -12.69 3.64
CA VAL A 68 -8.27 -13.36 4.84
C VAL A 68 -9.78 -13.30 4.92
N ARG A 69 -10.36 -12.14 4.64
CA ARG A 69 -11.82 -11.93 4.74
C ARG A 69 -12.59 -12.38 3.51
N GLY A 70 -11.90 -12.50 2.36
CA GLY A 70 -12.59 -12.76 1.09
C GLY A 70 -13.54 -11.62 0.69
N ASP A 71 -13.32 -10.42 1.19
CA ASP A 71 -14.20 -9.27 0.98
C ASP A 71 -13.41 -8.10 0.37
N PRO A 72 -13.71 -7.73 -0.89
CA PRO A 72 -13.04 -6.61 -1.55
C PRO A 72 -13.34 -5.25 -0.92
N LYS A 73 -14.35 -5.13 -0.06
CA LYS A 73 -14.69 -3.88 0.61
C LYS A 73 -13.59 -3.39 1.55
N VAL A 74 -12.67 -4.26 1.98
CA VAL A 74 -11.52 -3.83 2.77
C VAL A 74 -10.64 -2.82 2.00
N ALA A 75 -10.65 -2.87 0.67
CA ALA A 75 -9.93 -1.90 -0.15
C ALA A 75 -10.53 -0.49 -0.01
N VAL A 76 -11.84 -0.39 0.11
CA VAL A 76 -12.53 0.90 0.34
C VAL A 76 -12.11 1.48 1.69
N THR A 77 -12.09 0.65 2.72
CA THR A 77 -11.67 1.07 4.06
C THR A 77 -10.21 1.54 4.06
N ALA A 78 -9.33 0.81 3.38
CA ALA A 78 -7.94 1.21 3.23
C ALA A 78 -7.82 2.54 2.48
N GLY A 79 -8.63 2.74 1.44
CA GLY A 79 -8.69 4.00 0.70
C GLY A 79 -9.09 5.18 1.57
N GLU A 80 -10.06 4.98 2.46
CA GLU A 80 -10.46 6.00 3.43
C GLU A 80 -9.32 6.36 4.39
N ALA A 81 -8.59 5.36 4.87
CA ALA A 81 -7.43 5.60 5.73
C ALA A 81 -6.32 6.35 4.99
N ALA A 82 -6.05 5.97 3.73
CA ALA A 82 -5.08 6.68 2.89
C ALA A 82 -5.49 8.14 2.70
N ARG A 83 -6.77 8.40 2.47
CA ARG A 83 -7.31 9.74 2.34
C ARG A 83 -7.06 10.56 3.61
N THR A 84 -7.31 9.97 4.76
CA THR A 84 -7.05 10.63 6.06
C THR A 84 -5.59 11.00 6.22
N LEU A 85 -4.68 10.09 5.89
CA LEU A 85 -3.24 10.34 5.96
C LEU A 85 -2.81 11.47 5.01
N LEU A 86 -3.31 11.47 3.79
CA LEU A 86 -2.99 12.50 2.80
C LEU A 86 -3.51 13.87 3.23
N GLN A 87 -4.74 13.94 3.73
CA GLN A 87 -5.31 15.18 4.24
C GLN A 87 -4.53 15.71 5.43
N ALA A 88 -4.13 14.84 6.34
CA ALA A 88 -3.29 15.23 7.48
C ALA A 88 -1.93 15.78 7.05
N ALA A 89 -1.43 15.35 5.91
CA ALA A 89 -0.18 15.83 5.32
C ALA A 89 -0.37 17.12 4.49
N GLY A 90 -1.57 17.67 4.46
CA GLY A 90 -1.86 18.92 3.74
C GLY A 90 -2.21 18.74 2.27
N VAL A 91 -2.43 17.52 1.81
CA VAL A 91 -2.85 17.28 0.44
C VAL A 91 -4.35 17.54 0.30
N GLU A 92 -4.71 18.42 -0.63
CA GLU A 92 -6.11 18.63 -0.97
C GLU A 92 -6.58 17.52 -1.91
N LEU A 93 -7.66 16.86 -1.53
CA LEU A 93 -8.23 15.77 -2.31
C LEU A 93 -9.65 16.14 -2.76
N PRO A 94 -10.05 15.74 -3.97
CA PRO A 94 -11.43 15.92 -4.38
C PRO A 94 -12.36 15.12 -3.47
N ARG A 95 -13.60 15.61 -3.30
CA ARG A 95 -14.60 14.90 -2.52
C ARG A 95 -14.89 13.56 -3.19
N PRO A 96 -15.04 12.47 -2.40
CA PRO A 96 -15.45 11.20 -2.97
C PRO A 96 -16.82 11.34 -3.64
N LYS A 97 -16.98 10.69 -4.79
CA LYS A 97 -18.28 10.64 -5.43
C LYS A 97 -19.25 9.88 -4.53
N ARG A 98 -20.44 10.46 -4.32
CA ARG A 98 -21.48 9.74 -3.59
C ARG A 98 -21.86 8.50 -4.39
N ALA A 99 -22.07 7.38 -3.67
CA ALA A 99 -22.68 6.23 -4.28
C ALA A 99 -24.05 6.64 -4.82
N ARG A 100 -24.35 6.26 -6.05
CA ARG A 100 -25.68 6.48 -6.61
C ARG A 100 -26.68 5.58 -5.88
N PRO A 101 -27.84 6.12 -5.53
CA PRO A 101 -28.87 5.29 -4.92
C PRO A 101 -29.34 4.19 -5.89
#